data_28b27945e0654d3adae60c3899f46eb8
#
_entry.id   28b27945e0654d3adae60c3899f46eb8
#
_cell.length_a   1.000
_cell.length_b   1.000
_cell.length_c   1.000
_cell.angle_alpha   90.00
_cell.angle_beta   90.00
_cell.angle_gamma   90.00
#
_symmetry.space_group_name_H-M   'P 1'
#
loop_
_entity.id
_entity.type
_entity.pdbx_description
1 polymer ?
#
loop_
_entity_poly.entity_id
_entity_poly.type
_entity_poly.pdbx_seq_one_letter_code
_entity_poly.pdbx_strand_id
1 'polypeptide(L)'
;MAVFMVTGDFDPEADLPQMNSVLAEEVAQVQALKAEGRLGSVHISVTRGRVFLEINAGDAAAARTTVESLPMAKWWKIDIYPTVGPPG
;
A
#
# COMPACT_ATOMS: atom_id res chain seq x y z
N MET A 1 2.81 13.15 -12.56
CA MET A 1 2.99 12.19 -11.46
C MET A 1 3.39 10.85 -12.02
N ALA A 2 4.22 10.13 -11.30
CA ALA A 2 4.65 8.80 -11.69
C ALA A 2 3.81 7.75 -10.97
N VAL A 3 3.74 6.55 -11.54
CA VAL A 3 3.12 5.40 -10.91
C VAL A 3 4.20 4.53 -10.28
N PHE A 4 4.01 4.21 -9.03
CA PHE A 4 4.89 3.28 -8.31
C PHE A 4 4.08 2.05 -7.94
N MET A 5 4.63 0.87 -8.23
CA MET A 5 4.06 -0.36 -7.71
C MET A 5 4.73 -0.65 -6.38
N VAL A 6 3.92 -0.89 -5.37
CA VAL A 6 4.41 -1.10 -4.02
C VAL A 6 3.95 -2.47 -3.55
N THR A 7 4.85 -3.20 -2.92
CA THR A 7 4.49 -4.47 -2.27
C THR A 7 4.70 -4.33 -0.77
N GLY A 8 3.79 -4.94 -0.01
CA GLY A 8 3.94 -5.05 1.43
C GLY A 8 3.83 -6.51 1.84
N ASP A 9 4.91 -7.06 2.37
CA ASP A 9 4.91 -8.43 2.89
C ASP A 9 4.50 -8.39 4.35
N PHE A 10 3.42 -9.10 4.69
CA PHE A 10 2.93 -9.13 6.07
C PHE A 10 3.94 -9.82 6.97
N ASP A 11 4.18 -9.21 8.14
CA ASP A 11 4.98 -9.80 9.18
C ASP A 11 4.25 -11.08 9.68
N PRO A 12 4.88 -12.25 9.60
CA PRO A 12 4.23 -13.49 10.05
C PRO A 12 3.96 -13.51 11.56
N GLU A 13 4.62 -12.63 12.32
CA GLU A 13 4.42 -12.51 13.77
C GLU A 13 3.49 -11.36 14.14
N ALA A 14 2.80 -10.77 13.14
CA ALA A 14 1.89 -9.67 13.41
C ALA A 14 0.75 -10.11 14.34
N ASP A 15 0.39 -9.21 15.25
CA ASP A 15 -0.69 -9.45 16.20
C ASP A 15 -2.04 -9.28 15.48
N LEU A 16 -2.70 -10.41 15.19
CA LEU A 16 -3.96 -10.40 14.45
C LEU A 16 -5.07 -9.60 15.15
N PRO A 17 -5.27 -9.72 16.48
CA PRO A 17 -6.25 -8.86 17.16
C PRO A 17 -5.94 -7.38 17.00
N GLN A 18 -4.68 -7.00 17.03
CA GLN A 18 -4.28 -5.61 16.85
C GLN A 18 -4.52 -5.14 15.42
N MET A 19 -4.23 -6.00 14.43
CA MET A 19 -4.54 -5.69 13.03
C MET A 19 -6.03 -5.51 12.83
N ASN A 20 -6.85 -6.37 13.41
CA ASN A 20 -8.30 -6.27 13.33
C ASN A 20 -8.83 -4.98 13.97
N SER A 21 -8.17 -4.51 15.03
CA SER A 21 -8.60 -3.29 15.73
C SER A 21 -8.45 -2.03 14.86
N VAL A 22 -7.59 -2.06 13.84
CA VAL A 22 -7.39 -0.91 12.95
C VAL A 22 -8.02 -1.10 11.57
N LEU A 23 -8.76 -2.19 11.37
CA LEU A 23 -9.32 -2.52 10.05
C LEU A 23 -10.25 -1.42 9.51
N ALA A 24 -11.12 -0.87 10.35
CA ALA A 24 -12.01 0.20 9.92
C ALA A 24 -11.25 1.46 9.51
N GLU A 25 -10.19 1.79 10.25
CA GLU A 25 -9.32 2.92 9.92
C GLU A 25 -8.56 2.68 8.63
N GLU A 26 -8.11 1.44 8.41
CA GLU A 26 -7.43 1.05 7.18
C GLU A 26 -8.35 1.24 5.98
N VAL A 27 -9.59 0.74 6.04
CA VAL A 27 -10.57 0.88 4.96
C VAL A 27 -10.85 2.34 4.67
N ALA A 28 -11.03 3.16 5.71
CA ALA A 28 -11.30 4.59 5.55
C ALA A 28 -10.12 5.30 4.88
N GLN A 29 -8.88 4.96 5.26
CA GLN A 29 -7.70 5.60 4.69
C GLN A 29 -7.49 5.17 3.23
N VAL A 30 -7.75 3.90 2.90
CA VAL A 30 -7.70 3.41 1.52
C VAL A 30 -8.67 4.21 0.66
N GLN A 31 -9.89 4.42 1.11
CA GLN A 31 -10.90 5.16 0.36
C GLN A 31 -10.53 6.64 0.22
N ALA A 32 -9.96 7.25 1.27
CA ALA A 32 -9.50 8.62 1.20
C ALA A 32 -8.38 8.80 0.17
N LEU A 33 -7.41 7.90 0.17
CA LEU A 33 -6.30 7.95 -0.79
C LEU A 33 -6.79 7.73 -2.23
N LYS A 34 -7.77 6.84 -2.43
CA LYS A 34 -8.38 6.64 -3.76
C LYS A 34 -9.10 7.89 -4.22
N ALA A 35 -9.86 8.53 -3.35
CA ALA A 35 -10.59 9.75 -3.67
C ALA A 35 -9.64 10.89 -4.04
N GLU A 36 -8.44 10.93 -3.42
CA GLU A 36 -7.42 11.92 -3.73
C GLU A 36 -6.61 11.60 -4.98
N GLY A 37 -6.80 10.43 -5.58
CA GLY A 37 -6.04 9.98 -6.73
C GLY A 37 -4.63 9.52 -6.42
N ARG A 38 -4.29 9.32 -5.14
CA ARG A 38 -2.96 8.89 -4.69
C ARG A 38 -2.81 7.38 -4.68
N LEU A 39 -3.93 6.66 -4.60
CA LEU A 39 -3.96 5.20 -4.60
C LEU A 39 -4.87 4.73 -5.73
N GLY A 40 -4.35 3.87 -6.58
CA GLY A 40 -5.11 3.20 -7.62
C GLY A 40 -5.61 1.84 -7.13
N SER A 41 -5.21 0.78 -7.83
CA SER A 41 -5.66 -0.57 -7.47
C SER A 41 -4.95 -1.11 -6.22
N VAL A 42 -5.66 -1.96 -5.48
CA VAL A 42 -5.12 -2.69 -4.34
C VAL A 42 -5.49 -4.16 -4.53
N HIS A 43 -4.50 -5.04 -4.42
CA HIS A 43 -4.72 -6.48 -4.52
C HIS A 43 -3.98 -7.17 -3.39
N ILE A 44 -4.61 -8.16 -2.79
CA ILE A 44 -4.04 -8.89 -1.67
C ILE A 44 -3.92 -10.37 -2.03
N SER A 45 -2.71 -10.91 -1.93
CA SER A 45 -2.48 -12.33 -2.02
C SER A 45 -2.49 -12.91 -0.61
N VAL A 46 -3.63 -13.46 -0.20
CA VAL A 46 -3.77 -14.03 1.14
C VAL A 46 -2.83 -15.22 1.30
N THR A 47 -2.75 -16.06 0.28
CA THR A 47 -1.90 -17.27 0.29
C THR A 47 -0.43 -16.95 0.50
N ARG A 48 0.04 -15.86 -0.10
CA ARG A 48 1.46 -15.47 -0.05
C ARG A 48 1.74 -14.38 0.97
N GLY A 49 0.71 -13.85 1.62
CA GLY A 49 0.85 -12.81 2.64
C GLY A 49 1.44 -11.51 2.10
N ARG A 50 0.98 -11.08 0.93
CA ARG A 50 1.51 -9.88 0.26
C ARG A 50 0.37 -9.01 -0.26
N VAL A 51 0.51 -7.70 -0.07
CA VAL A 51 -0.39 -6.72 -0.69
C VAL A 51 0.35 -6.02 -1.83
N PHE A 52 -0.38 -5.72 -2.90
CA PHE A 52 0.10 -4.97 -4.06
C PHE A 52 -0.68 -3.68 -4.14
N LEU A 53 0.04 -2.56 -4.20
CA LEU A 53 -0.56 -1.23 -4.22
C LEU A 53 -0.05 -0.45 -5.43
N GLU A 54 -0.97 0.21 -6.13
CA GLU A 54 -0.63 1.13 -7.20
C GLU A 54 -0.68 2.55 -6.62
N ILE A 55 0.47 3.21 -6.54
CA ILE A 55 0.60 4.52 -5.90
C ILE A 55 0.98 5.57 -6.95
N ASN A 56 0.24 6.68 -6.97
CA ASN A 56 0.58 7.85 -7.78
C ASN A 56 1.28 8.87 -6.90
N ALA A 57 2.50 9.22 -7.25
CA ALA A 57 3.32 10.14 -6.45
C ALA A 57 4.35 10.84 -7.32
N GLY A 58 4.92 11.92 -6.81
CA GLY A 58 5.94 12.67 -7.52
C GLY A 58 7.30 11.98 -7.51
N ASP A 59 7.60 11.24 -6.45
CA ASP A 59 8.86 10.50 -6.30
C ASP A 59 8.68 9.33 -5.33
N ALA A 60 9.73 8.52 -5.18
CA ALA A 60 9.67 7.33 -4.33
C ALA A 60 9.47 7.68 -2.85
N ALA A 61 10.02 8.79 -2.39
CA ALA A 61 9.83 9.20 -1.00
C ALA A 61 8.37 9.56 -0.72
N ALA A 62 7.72 10.26 -1.65
CA ALA A 62 6.31 10.57 -1.54
C ALA A 62 5.45 9.31 -1.60
N ALA A 63 5.81 8.34 -2.45
CA ALA A 63 5.12 7.07 -2.53
C ALA A 63 5.20 6.32 -1.20
N ARG A 64 6.39 6.29 -0.58
CA ARG A 64 6.57 5.66 0.73
C ARG A 64 5.71 6.34 1.80
N THR A 65 5.70 7.66 1.83
CA THR A 65 4.88 8.40 2.79
C THR A 65 3.40 8.06 2.63
N THR A 66 2.92 7.94 1.39
CA THR A 66 1.54 7.56 1.12
C THR A 66 1.23 6.16 1.68
N VAL A 67 2.11 5.19 1.41
CA VAL A 67 1.92 3.81 1.91
C VAL A 67 1.97 3.78 3.43
N GLU A 68 2.90 4.50 4.03
CA GLU A 68 3.07 4.52 5.48
C GLU A 68 1.93 5.21 6.21
N SER A 69 1.09 5.96 5.49
CA SER A 69 -0.13 6.54 6.08
C SER A 69 -1.21 5.49 6.34
N LEU A 70 -1.07 4.30 5.77
CA LEU A 70 -2.02 3.21 6.01
C LEU A 70 -1.77 2.60 7.40
N PRO A 71 -2.82 2.46 8.23
CA PRO A 71 -2.63 1.91 9.59
C PRO A 71 -1.98 0.54 9.64
N MET A 72 -2.19 -0.30 8.61
CA MET A 72 -1.60 -1.65 8.58
C MET A 72 -0.16 -1.68 8.09
N ALA A 73 0.36 -0.59 7.53
CA ALA A 73 1.69 -0.57 6.92
C ALA A 73 2.82 -0.90 7.91
N LYS A 74 2.61 -0.64 9.19
CA LYS A 74 3.60 -0.96 10.22
C LYS A 74 3.90 -2.46 10.35
N TRP A 75 3.01 -3.31 9.82
CA TRP A 75 3.22 -4.77 9.82
C TRP A 75 3.73 -5.29 8.49
N TRP A 76 4.08 -4.39 7.55
CA TRP A 76 4.53 -4.79 6.22
C TRP A 76 6.02 -4.50 6.04
N LYS A 77 6.70 -5.41 5.36
CA LYS A 77 7.98 -5.09 4.73
C LYS A 77 7.66 -4.48 3.37
N ILE A 78 7.99 -3.21 3.19
CA ILE A 78 7.59 -2.42 2.03
C ILE A 78 8.72 -2.37 1.01
N ASP A 79 8.40 -2.69 -0.26
CA ASP A 79 9.26 -2.48 -1.42
C ASP A 79 8.55 -1.57 -2.40
N ILE A 80 9.28 -0.62 -2.96
CA ILE A 80 8.73 0.38 -3.87
C ILE A 80 9.43 0.27 -5.22
N TYR A 81 8.65 0.07 -6.28
CA TYR A 81 9.14 -0.10 -7.64
C TYR A 81 8.68 1.05 -8.50
N PRO A 82 9.61 1.94 -8.95
CA PRO A 82 9.25 2.93 -9.94
C PRO A 82 8.90 2.22 -11.26
N THR A 83 7.87 2.70 -11.93
CA THR A 83 7.40 2.07 -13.16
C THR A 83 7.25 3.09 -14.27
N VAL A 84 7.29 2.59 -15.51
CA VAL A 84 6.94 3.36 -16.70
C VAL A 84 5.90 2.57 -17.47
N GLY A 85 5.08 3.29 -18.25
CA GLY A 85 4.12 2.61 -19.10
C GLY A 85 4.81 1.80 -20.19
N PRO A 86 4.12 0.80 -20.78
CA PRO A 86 4.70 0.04 -21.88
C PRO A 86 4.93 0.92 -23.09
N PRO A 87 5.94 0.62 -23.92
CA PRO A 87 6.19 1.38 -25.14
C PRO A 87 5.06 1.18 -26.15
N GLY A 88 4.78 2.23 -26.93
CA GLY A 88 3.77 2.21 -28.01
C GLY A 88 2.47 2.92 -27.67
#